data_118ae7baa3e97648a0187453efcd30d8
#
_entry.id   118ae7baa3e97648a0187453efcd30d8
#
_cell.length_a   1.000
_cell.length_b   1.000
_cell.length_c   1.000
_cell.angle_alpha   90.00
_cell.angle_beta   90.00
_cell.angle_gamma   90.00
#
_symmetry.space_group_name_H-M   'P 1'
#
loop_
_entity.id
_entity.type
_entity.pdbx_description
1 polymer ?
#
loop_
_entity_poly.entity_id
_entity_poly.type
_entity_poly.pdbx_seq_one_letter_code
_entity_poly.pdbx_strand_id
1 'polypeptide(L)'
;MTKQDKAKLIEQLSSSFLDSNIIICDYKGLSVRELEVLRKNALQSSAKVQVIKNKLASIAFKNANIEGIALKDTNIFLWGKDQITLSKSAQKFADANKEKFVIKAGFFDGKAVDSKHIESISKLPSKEELIGMLLSVWTAPARYFVTGLDNLRKSKEA
;
A
#
# COMPACT_ATOMS: atom_id res chain seq x y z
N MET A 1 -21.12 22.45 -1.38
CA MET A 1 -19.78 22.62 -0.81
C MET A 1 -19.34 24.06 -1.04
N THR A 2 -19.17 24.82 0.03
CA THR A 2 -18.79 26.24 -0.04
C THR A 2 -17.30 26.39 -0.40
N LYS A 3 -16.85 27.61 -0.73
CA LYS A 3 -15.44 27.89 -1.02
C LYS A 3 -14.56 27.62 0.22
N GLN A 4 -15.09 27.90 1.40
CA GLN A 4 -14.41 27.64 2.67
C GLN A 4 -14.27 26.15 2.97
N ASP A 5 -15.30 25.34 2.70
CA ASP A 5 -15.23 23.89 2.90
C ASP A 5 -14.18 23.22 1.99
N LYS A 6 -14.04 23.73 0.75
CA LYS A 6 -13.02 23.25 -0.19
C LYS A 6 -11.60 23.57 0.30
N ALA A 7 -11.40 24.78 0.85
CA ALA A 7 -10.11 25.19 1.38
C ALA A 7 -9.71 24.33 2.59
N LYS A 8 -10.60 24.12 3.55
CA LYS A 8 -10.38 23.24 4.70
C LYS A 8 -10.06 21.80 4.27
N LEU A 9 -10.79 21.29 3.27
CA LEU A 9 -10.55 19.94 2.76
C LEU A 9 -9.19 19.81 2.08
N ILE A 10 -8.76 20.80 1.31
CA ILE A 10 -7.42 20.82 0.70
C ILE A 10 -6.34 20.84 1.77
N GLU A 11 -6.49 21.63 2.82
CA GLU A 11 -5.54 21.73 3.93
C GLU A 11 -5.43 20.40 4.70
N GLN A 12 -6.56 19.77 5.01
CA GLN A 12 -6.61 18.44 5.63
C GLN A 12 -5.97 17.35 4.76
N LEU A 13 -6.20 17.40 3.43
CA LEU A 13 -5.62 16.44 2.50
C LEU A 13 -4.11 16.67 2.36
N SER A 14 -3.65 17.91 2.22
CA SER A 14 -2.22 18.18 2.10
C SER A 14 -1.46 17.74 3.34
N SER A 15 -1.97 18.01 4.54
CA SER A 15 -1.35 17.52 5.77
C SER A 15 -1.34 15.98 5.87
N SER A 16 -2.43 15.33 5.45
CA SER A 16 -2.49 13.85 5.43
C SER A 16 -1.55 13.23 4.41
N PHE A 17 -1.31 13.89 3.28
CA PHE A 17 -0.47 13.39 2.20
C PHE A 17 1.03 13.55 2.46
N LEU A 18 1.43 14.53 3.25
CA LEU A 18 2.84 14.74 3.63
C LEU A 18 3.43 13.57 4.41
N ASP A 19 2.64 12.94 5.28
CA ASP A 19 3.11 11.89 6.20
C ASP A 19 2.63 10.49 5.80
N SER A 20 2.06 10.31 4.61
CA SER A 20 1.43 9.04 4.22
C SER A 20 1.81 8.60 2.82
N ASN A 21 1.88 7.30 2.65
CA ASN A 21 1.96 6.68 1.33
C ASN A 21 0.59 6.70 0.66
N ILE A 22 0.55 7.02 -0.64
CA ILE A 22 -0.69 7.22 -1.40
C ILE A 22 -0.74 6.23 -2.55
N ILE A 23 -1.89 5.61 -2.77
CA ILE A 23 -2.18 4.82 -3.98
C ILE A 23 -3.41 5.43 -4.67
N ILE A 24 -3.32 5.58 -5.97
CA ILE A 24 -4.37 6.12 -6.81
C ILE A 24 -4.90 5.01 -7.71
N CYS A 25 -6.21 4.76 -7.59
CA CYS A 25 -6.87 3.71 -8.36
C CYS A 25 -8.04 4.25 -9.14
N ASP A 26 -8.37 3.57 -10.23
CA ASP A 26 -9.65 3.76 -10.92
C ASP A 26 -10.73 2.91 -10.25
N TYR A 27 -11.93 3.45 -10.14
CA TYR A 27 -13.08 2.74 -9.56
C TYR A 27 -14.30 2.70 -10.50
N LYS A 28 -14.06 2.84 -11.79
CA LYS A 28 -15.12 2.87 -12.80
C LYS A 28 -15.88 1.55 -12.82
N GLY A 29 -17.19 1.61 -12.51
CA GLY A 29 -18.05 0.42 -12.52
C GLY A 29 -18.15 -0.32 -11.18
N LEU A 30 -17.53 0.18 -10.10
CA LEU A 30 -17.73 -0.38 -8.76
C LEU A 30 -19.10 0.00 -8.20
N SER A 31 -19.77 -0.96 -7.59
CA SER A 31 -21.01 -0.75 -6.83
C SER A 31 -20.70 -0.12 -5.46
N VAL A 32 -21.73 0.48 -4.86
CA VAL A 32 -21.61 1.05 -3.50
C VAL A 32 -21.21 0.00 -2.48
N ARG A 33 -21.74 -1.23 -2.60
CA ARG A 33 -21.37 -2.35 -1.71
C ARG A 33 -19.89 -2.72 -1.81
N GLU A 34 -19.36 -2.79 -3.04
CA GLU A 34 -17.93 -3.08 -3.27
C GLU A 34 -17.04 -1.96 -2.68
N LEU A 35 -17.44 -0.69 -2.79
CA LEU A 35 -16.75 0.44 -2.16
C LEU A 35 -16.78 0.38 -0.63
N GLU A 36 -17.87 -0.09 -0.03
CA GLU A 36 -17.94 -0.30 1.41
C GLU A 36 -16.99 -1.41 1.87
N VAL A 37 -16.90 -2.51 1.12
CA VAL A 37 -15.94 -3.59 1.38
C VAL A 37 -14.51 -3.06 1.30
N LEU A 38 -14.18 -2.26 0.28
CA LEU A 38 -12.87 -1.62 0.15
C LEU A 38 -12.55 -0.75 1.38
N ARG A 39 -13.51 0.07 1.82
CA ARG A 39 -13.35 0.92 3.02
C ARG A 39 -13.13 0.10 4.29
N LYS A 40 -13.88 -0.99 4.48
CA LYS A 40 -13.71 -1.89 5.63
C LYS A 40 -12.33 -2.56 5.63
N ASN A 41 -11.89 -3.07 4.49
CA ASN A 41 -10.57 -3.68 4.34
C ASN A 41 -9.44 -2.67 4.59
N ALA A 42 -9.57 -1.46 4.06
CA ALA A 42 -8.61 -0.39 4.30
C ALA A 42 -8.56 0.03 5.77
N LEU A 43 -9.70 0.10 6.44
CA LEU A 43 -9.75 0.43 7.87
C LEU A 43 -9.01 -0.62 8.74
N GLN A 44 -9.13 -1.90 8.41
CA GLN A 44 -8.37 -2.98 9.07
C GLN A 44 -6.86 -2.82 8.88
N SER A 45 -6.46 -2.25 7.76
CA SER A 45 -5.05 -1.95 7.41
C SER A 45 -4.59 -0.55 7.88
N SER A 46 -5.34 0.12 8.77
CA SER A 46 -5.08 1.49 9.21
C SER A 46 -4.92 2.50 8.05
N ALA A 47 -5.53 2.19 6.92
CA ALA A 47 -5.55 3.04 5.72
C ALA A 47 -6.90 3.75 5.59
N LYS A 48 -6.88 4.92 4.97
CA LYS A 48 -8.08 5.70 4.63
C LYS A 48 -8.35 5.63 3.14
N VAL A 49 -9.62 5.61 2.78
CA VAL A 49 -10.08 5.58 1.39
C VAL A 49 -11.07 6.70 1.15
N GLN A 50 -10.81 7.53 0.16
CA GLN A 50 -11.70 8.63 -0.18
C GLN A 50 -11.72 8.90 -1.69
N VAL A 51 -12.90 9.21 -2.20
CA VAL A 51 -13.07 9.74 -3.56
C VAL A 51 -12.97 11.26 -3.52
N ILE A 52 -12.00 11.80 -4.25
CA ILE A 52 -11.72 13.25 -4.28
C ILE A 52 -11.76 13.72 -5.72
N LYS A 53 -12.30 14.91 -5.94
CA LYS A 53 -12.32 15.53 -7.28
C LYS A 53 -10.88 15.83 -7.73
N ASN A 54 -10.54 15.47 -8.97
CA ASN A 54 -9.18 15.61 -9.51
C ASN A 54 -8.62 17.04 -9.34
N LYS A 55 -9.43 18.08 -9.55
CA LYS A 55 -8.98 19.47 -9.36
C LYS A 55 -8.56 19.77 -7.92
N LEU A 56 -9.28 19.23 -6.92
CA LEU A 56 -8.94 19.42 -5.50
C LEU A 56 -7.69 18.60 -5.12
N ALA A 57 -7.61 17.36 -5.60
CA ALA A 57 -6.45 16.51 -5.41
C ALA A 57 -5.18 17.12 -6.03
N SER A 58 -5.26 17.69 -7.24
CA SER A 58 -4.12 18.36 -7.88
C SER A 58 -3.61 19.55 -7.08
N ILE A 59 -4.49 20.33 -6.43
CA ILE A 59 -4.07 21.43 -5.56
C ILE A 59 -3.41 20.88 -4.29
N ALA A 60 -4.01 19.85 -3.67
CA ALA A 60 -3.43 19.22 -2.48
C ALA A 60 -2.06 18.61 -2.77
N PHE A 61 -1.86 17.99 -3.94
CA PHE A 61 -0.56 17.45 -4.37
C PHE A 61 0.49 18.53 -4.58
N LYS A 62 0.13 19.65 -5.21
CA LYS A 62 1.04 20.80 -5.34
C LYS A 62 1.47 21.34 -3.98
N ASN A 63 0.54 21.46 -3.03
CA ASN A 63 0.84 21.91 -1.67
C ASN A 63 1.72 20.91 -0.89
N ALA A 64 1.61 19.62 -1.20
CA ALA A 64 2.43 18.55 -0.61
C ALA A 64 3.72 18.26 -1.39
N ASN A 65 4.06 19.08 -2.41
CA ASN A 65 5.21 18.87 -3.30
C ASN A 65 5.24 17.47 -3.97
N ILE A 66 4.08 16.93 -4.30
CA ILE A 66 3.92 15.66 -4.99
C ILE A 66 3.82 15.95 -6.49
N GLU A 67 4.85 15.57 -7.24
CA GLU A 67 4.92 15.74 -8.69
C GLU A 67 4.93 14.40 -9.43
N GLY A 68 4.66 14.42 -10.73
CA GLY A 68 4.79 13.24 -11.59
C GLY A 68 3.55 12.35 -11.69
N ILE A 69 2.41 12.74 -11.09
CA ILE A 69 1.18 11.95 -11.15
C ILE A 69 0.12 12.65 -12.02
N ALA A 70 -0.27 12.00 -13.10
CA ALA A 70 -1.36 12.46 -13.97
C ALA A 70 -2.71 11.96 -13.47
N LEU A 71 -3.56 12.87 -13.00
CA LEU A 71 -4.93 12.56 -12.56
C LEU A 71 -5.89 12.64 -13.75
N LYS A 72 -6.15 11.51 -14.40
CA LYS A 72 -7.13 11.37 -15.47
C LYS A 72 -8.29 10.51 -15.01
N ASP A 73 -9.49 10.76 -15.57
CA ASP A 73 -10.71 9.99 -15.31
C ASP A 73 -11.15 9.94 -13.83
N THR A 74 -11.78 8.83 -13.44
CA THR A 74 -12.24 8.60 -12.07
C THR A 74 -11.08 8.14 -11.19
N ASN A 75 -10.91 8.78 -10.02
CA ASN A 75 -9.85 8.44 -9.11
C ASN A 75 -10.37 8.28 -7.68
N ILE A 76 -9.94 7.19 -7.05
CA ILE A 76 -10.07 6.95 -5.63
C ILE A 76 -8.68 6.94 -5.02
N PHE A 77 -8.55 7.55 -3.87
CA PHE A 77 -7.29 7.71 -3.18
C PHE A 77 -7.30 6.85 -1.93
N LEU A 78 -6.27 6.01 -1.80
CA LEU A 78 -5.98 5.25 -0.61
C LEU A 78 -4.71 5.81 -0.01
N TRP A 79 -4.68 6.07 1.29
CA TRP A 79 -3.46 6.51 1.96
C TRP A 79 -3.32 5.88 3.34
N GLY A 80 -2.08 5.63 3.72
CA GLY A 80 -1.72 4.99 4.98
C GLY A 80 -0.23 5.12 5.27
N LYS A 81 0.15 4.85 6.51
CA LYS A 81 1.55 4.94 6.94
C LYS A 81 2.41 3.81 6.39
N ASP A 82 1.88 2.57 6.38
CA ASP A 82 2.62 1.40 5.95
C ASP A 82 2.35 1.07 4.47
N GLN A 83 3.39 1.25 3.64
CA GLN A 83 3.33 1.00 2.21
C GLN A 83 3.03 -0.46 1.84
N ILE A 84 3.55 -1.43 2.63
CA ILE A 84 3.38 -2.85 2.33
C ILE A 84 1.93 -3.26 2.56
N THR A 85 1.38 -2.93 3.72
CA THR A 85 0.00 -3.26 4.09
C THR A 85 -1.01 -2.55 3.16
N LEU A 86 -0.73 -1.28 2.81
CA LEU A 86 -1.54 -0.50 1.87
C LEU A 86 -1.53 -1.14 0.48
N SER A 87 -0.36 -1.51 -0.05
CA SER A 87 -0.23 -2.16 -1.36
C SER A 87 -0.91 -3.53 -1.38
N LYS A 88 -0.77 -4.33 -0.32
CA LYS A 88 -1.45 -5.63 -0.19
C LYS A 88 -2.98 -5.50 -0.20
N SER A 89 -3.52 -4.54 0.54
CA SER A 89 -4.97 -4.34 0.60
C SER A 89 -5.52 -3.85 -0.74
N ALA A 90 -4.81 -2.93 -1.42
CA ALA A 90 -5.18 -2.45 -2.74
C ALA A 90 -5.10 -3.57 -3.79
N GLN A 91 -4.03 -4.37 -3.78
CA GLN A 91 -3.84 -5.46 -4.74
C GLN A 91 -4.86 -6.60 -4.55
N LYS A 92 -5.12 -7.01 -3.29
CA LYS A 92 -6.18 -8.01 -3.01
C LYS A 92 -7.54 -7.58 -3.56
N PHE A 93 -7.86 -6.31 -3.41
CA PHE A 93 -9.12 -5.78 -3.93
C PHE A 93 -9.11 -5.69 -5.46
N ALA A 94 -7.97 -5.33 -6.07
CA ALA A 94 -7.79 -5.30 -7.52
C ALA A 94 -7.92 -6.71 -8.12
N ASP A 95 -7.33 -7.71 -7.49
CA ASP A 95 -7.41 -9.11 -7.94
C ASP A 95 -8.86 -9.67 -7.88
N ALA A 96 -9.64 -9.25 -6.89
CA ALA A 96 -11.05 -9.61 -6.77
C ALA A 96 -11.96 -8.87 -7.77
N ASN A 97 -11.55 -7.69 -8.26
CA ASN A 97 -12.35 -6.81 -9.13
C ASN A 97 -11.56 -6.31 -10.34
N LYS A 98 -10.86 -7.19 -11.04
CA LYS A 98 -9.89 -6.87 -12.13
C LYS A 98 -10.43 -5.97 -13.23
N GLU A 99 -11.72 -6.04 -13.55
CA GLU A 99 -12.32 -5.25 -14.62
C GLU A 99 -12.77 -3.86 -14.17
N LYS A 100 -12.98 -3.67 -12.86
CA LYS A 100 -13.61 -2.46 -12.31
C LYS A 100 -12.67 -1.61 -11.46
N PHE A 101 -11.58 -2.21 -10.97
CA PHE A 101 -10.64 -1.55 -10.09
C PHE A 101 -9.20 -1.74 -10.60
N VAL A 102 -8.59 -0.64 -11.02
CA VAL A 102 -7.24 -0.65 -11.61
C VAL A 102 -6.36 0.32 -10.84
N ILE A 103 -5.19 -0.17 -10.39
CA ILE A 103 -4.18 0.66 -9.77
C ILE A 103 -3.45 1.44 -10.87
N LYS A 104 -3.50 2.77 -10.82
CA LYS A 104 -2.87 3.66 -11.80
C LYS A 104 -1.44 4.01 -11.42
N ALA A 105 -1.27 4.54 -10.24
CA ALA A 105 0.01 5.02 -9.73
C ALA A 105 -0.02 5.11 -8.21
N GLY A 106 1.13 5.31 -7.60
CA GLY A 106 1.25 5.61 -6.19
C GLY A 106 2.32 6.64 -5.90
N PHE A 107 2.38 7.05 -4.66
CA PHE A 107 3.41 7.94 -4.15
C PHE A 107 3.91 7.38 -2.81
N PHE A 108 5.16 6.92 -2.79
CA PHE A 108 5.80 6.28 -1.64
C PHE A 108 7.12 6.96 -1.34
N ASP A 109 7.32 7.32 -0.09
CA ASP A 109 8.57 7.90 0.42
C ASP A 109 9.09 9.07 -0.45
N GLY A 110 8.20 9.95 -0.89
CA GLY A 110 8.57 11.11 -1.69
C GLY A 110 8.75 10.84 -3.19
N LYS A 111 8.47 9.64 -3.69
CA LYS A 111 8.65 9.25 -5.10
C LYS A 111 7.35 8.74 -5.71
N ALA A 112 7.10 9.17 -6.96
CA ALA A 112 6.03 8.58 -7.75
C ALA A 112 6.42 7.16 -8.19
N VAL A 113 5.51 6.21 -8.02
CA VAL A 113 5.70 4.79 -8.36
C VAL A 113 4.62 4.31 -9.30
N ASP A 114 5.00 3.44 -10.21
CA ASP A 114 4.10 2.83 -11.19
C ASP A 114 3.34 1.63 -10.59
N SER A 115 2.26 1.22 -11.26
CA SER A 115 1.42 0.08 -10.86
C SER A 115 2.22 -1.22 -10.70
N LYS A 116 3.22 -1.48 -11.56
CA LYS A 116 4.10 -2.66 -11.48
C LYS A 116 4.93 -2.69 -10.19
N HIS A 117 5.38 -1.54 -9.72
CA HIS A 117 6.14 -1.43 -8.48
C HIS A 117 5.24 -1.71 -7.27
N ILE A 118 4.00 -1.20 -7.28
CA ILE A 118 3.00 -1.46 -6.24
C ILE A 118 2.67 -2.95 -6.18
N GLU A 119 2.51 -3.61 -7.32
CA GLU A 119 2.32 -5.05 -7.40
C GLU A 119 3.51 -5.83 -6.81
N SER A 120 4.74 -5.41 -7.10
CA SER A 120 5.95 -6.03 -6.54
C SER A 120 6.01 -5.90 -5.02
N ILE A 121 5.67 -4.71 -4.48
CA ILE A 121 5.61 -4.47 -3.03
C ILE A 121 4.49 -5.30 -2.38
N SER A 122 3.36 -5.47 -3.05
CA SER A 122 2.23 -6.26 -2.52
C SER A 122 2.57 -7.75 -2.32
N LYS A 123 3.55 -8.27 -3.07
CA LYS A 123 4.05 -9.65 -2.96
C LYS A 123 5.03 -9.86 -1.81
N LEU A 124 5.56 -8.77 -1.22
CA LEU A 124 6.48 -8.87 -0.10
C LEU A 124 5.74 -9.39 1.15
N PRO A 125 6.41 -10.16 2.02
CA PRO A 125 5.88 -10.52 3.32
C PRO A 125 5.55 -9.28 4.18
N SER A 126 4.85 -9.47 5.30
CA SER A 126 4.63 -8.39 6.26
C SER A 126 5.97 -7.91 6.85
N LYS A 127 5.99 -6.70 7.41
CA LYS A 127 7.20 -6.16 8.04
C LYS A 127 7.76 -7.09 9.12
N GLU A 128 6.89 -7.70 9.92
CA GLU A 128 7.28 -8.65 10.98
C GLU A 128 7.86 -9.94 10.40
N GLU A 129 7.24 -10.46 9.34
CA GLU A 129 7.75 -11.63 8.62
C GLU A 129 9.11 -11.37 7.96
N LEU A 130 9.32 -10.18 7.38
CA LEU A 130 10.61 -9.78 6.81
C LEU A 130 11.71 -9.72 7.87
N ILE A 131 11.42 -9.18 9.06
CA ILE A 131 12.34 -9.18 10.19
C ILE A 131 12.63 -10.62 10.63
N GLY A 132 11.61 -11.47 10.72
CA GLY A 132 11.77 -12.89 11.04
C GLY A 132 12.67 -13.63 10.03
N MET A 133 12.48 -13.38 8.73
CA MET A 133 13.35 -13.92 7.67
C MET A 133 14.79 -13.45 7.82
N LEU A 134 15.02 -12.17 8.10
CA LEU A 134 16.36 -11.62 8.31
C LEU A 134 17.04 -12.30 9.50
N LEU A 135 16.35 -12.44 10.62
CA LEU A 135 16.85 -13.13 11.81
C LEU A 135 17.14 -14.61 11.52
N SER A 136 16.31 -15.29 10.72
CA SER A 136 16.52 -16.68 10.33
C SER A 136 17.79 -16.86 9.50
N VAL A 137 18.09 -15.90 8.61
CA VAL A 137 19.34 -15.90 7.81
C VAL A 137 20.56 -15.69 8.72
N TRP A 138 20.49 -14.80 9.69
CA TRP A 138 21.60 -14.57 10.62
C TRP A 138 21.89 -15.78 11.53
N THR A 139 20.85 -16.52 11.91
CA THR A 139 21.00 -17.73 12.74
C THR A 139 21.29 -18.99 11.92
N ALA A 140 21.22 -18.94 10.60
CA ALA A 140 21.41 -20.09 9.71
C ALA A 140 22.75 -20.80 9.91
N PRO A 141 23.92 -20.12 10.02
CA PRO A 141 25.19 -20.80 10.23
C PRO A 141 25.21 -21.66 11.50
N ALA A 142 24.71 -21.12 12.62
CA ALA A 142 24.63 -21.85 13.89
C ALA A 142 23.66 -23.04 13.79
N ARG A 143 22.52 -22.86 13.13
CA ARG A 143 21.54 -23.94 12.90
C ARG A 143 22.11 -25.05 12.04
N TYR A 144 22.82 -24.73 10.96
CA TYR A 144 23.47 -25.74 10.10
C TYR A 144 24.54 -26.49 10.86
N PHE A 145 25.30 -25.82 11.72
CA PHE A 145 26.32 -26.50 12.56
C PHE A 145 25.67 -27.48 13.52
N VAL A 146 24.61 -27.08 14.23
CA VAL A 146 23.88 -27.99 15.15
C VAL A 146 23.27 -29.17 14.40
N THR A 147 22.65 -28.90 13.21
CA THR A 147 22.10 -29.99 12.38
C THR A 147 23.19 -30.96 11.91
N GLY A 148 24.35 -30.45 11.56
CA GLY A 148 25.51 -31.28 11.19
C GLY A 148 25.97 -32.19 12.33
N LEU A 149 26.05 -31.65 13.54
CA LEU A 149 26.38 -32.42 14.74
C LEU A 149 25.34 -33.51 15.06
N ASP A 150 24.04 -33.15 14.94
CA ASP A 150 22.97 -34.12 15.18
C ASP A 150 22.95 -35.25 14.14
N ASN A 151 23.22 -34.94 12.88
CA ASN A 151 23.39 -35.94 11.83
C ASN A 151 24.59 -36.87 12.07
N LEU A 152 25.72 -36.31 12.54
CA LEU A 152 26.89 -37.12 12.94
C LEU A 152 26.57 -38.01 14.13
N ARG A 153 25.83 -37.56 15.12
CA ARG A 153 25.38 -38.38 16.24
C ARG A 153 24.53 -39.55 15.74
N LYS A 154 23.50 -39.27 14.91
CA LYS A 154 22.63 -40.31 14.35
C LYS A 154 23.39 -41.34 13.51
N SER A 155 24.41 -40.92 12.76
CA SER A 155 25.25 -41.85 11.99
C SER A 155 26.18 -42.73 12.82
N LYS A 156 26.47 -42.33 14.07
CA LYS A 156 27.27 -43.16 15.00
C LYS A 156 26.44 -44.09 15.88
N GLU A 157 25.15 -43.77 16.04
CA GLU A 157 24.18 -44.55 16.82
C GLU A 157 23.49 -45.64 15.96
N ALA A 158 23.61 -45.55 14.61
CA ALA A 158 23.13 -46.53 13.64
C ALA A 158 24.24 -47.55 13.26
#